data_19131d2715c69b8139718cab9eb2f89d
#
_entry.id   19131d2715c69b8139718cab9eb2f89d
#
_cell.length_a   1.000
_cell.length_b   1.000
_cell.length_c   1.000
_cell.angle_alpha   90.00
_cell.angle_beta   90.00
_cell.angle_gamma   90.00
#
_symmetry.space_group_name_H-M   'P 1'
#
loop_
_entity.id
_entity.type
_entity.pdbx_description
1 polymer ?
#
loop_
_entity_poly.entity_id
_entity_poly.type
_entity_poly.pdbx_seq_one_letter_code
_entity_poly.pdbx_strand_id
1 'polypeptide(L)'
;MRKSISRIYKKDVHVYASLQTSQPVRVFVTGNVIRPGLYSGLASESILAYLDRAGGIDPLRGSYLDIALKRNNQIVESFNLYNFLLKGELPLRQLYEGDVVVVRSRQSVINFTGLVENPFQVEFRTTEVNLRDALQIVQPLPNATHIAVERNQGLVKQVEYHDIKSALNNGLVLYAGDSVSVVSDKSRGTIGILVEGEHLGRAQYVLPYGAKLSDLLPLIQPSELSKLDAVQLFRVSLTQIAQR
;
A
#
# COMPACT_ATOMS: atom_id res chain seq x y z
N MET A 1 34.00 -2.11 31.79
CA MET A 1 33.66 -2.23 33.22
C MET A 1 34.39 -3.37 33.91
N ARG A 2 34.27 -4.68 33.54
CA ARG A 2 35.04 -5.77 34.18
C ARG A 2 36.56 -5.55 34.24
N LYS A 3 37.21 -5.08 33.16
CA LYS A 3 38.66 -4.79 33.11
C LYS A 3 39.11 -3.66 34.03
N SER A 4 38.27 -2.69 34.37
CA SER A 4 38.61 -1.57 35.26
C SER A 4 38.47 -1.97 36.74
N ILE A 5 37.56 -2.87 37.07
CA ILE A 5 37.32 -3.35 38.42
C ILE A 5 38.39 -4.36 38.83
N SER A 6 38.81 -5.26 37.93
CA SER A 6 39.89 -6.23 38.22
C SER A 6 41.28 -5.59 38.40
N ARG A 7 41.45 -4.29 38.12
CA ARG A 7 42.66 -3.53 38.33
C ARG A 7 42.83 -3.01 39.78
N ILE A 8 41.70 -2.93 40.50
CA ILE A 8 41.61 -2.33 41.85
C ILE A 8 41.55 -3.41 42.93
N TYR A 9 41.04 -4.58 42.62
CA TYR A 9 40.84 -5.67 43.56
C TYR A 9 41.79 -6.84 43.32
N LYS A 10 42.38 -7.43 44.40
CA LYS A 10 43.25 -8.59 44.37
C LYS A 10 42.50 -9.84 43.86
N LYS A 11 43.27 -10.83 43.33
CA LYS A 11 42.77 -12.13 42.86
C LYS A 11 41.86 -12.74 43.93
N ASP A 12 40.63 -13.12 43.56
CA ASP A 12 39.58 -13.80 44.33
C ASP A 12 38.32 -12.97 44.65
N VAL A 13 38.16 -11.82 44.01
CA VAL A 13 36.86 -11.07 44.09
C VAL A 13 35.99 -11.36 42.89
N HIS A 14 34.90 -12.02 43.12
CA HIS A 14 33.85 -12.19 42.11
C HIS A 14 32.95 -10.97 42.06
N VAL A 15 32.99 -10.23 40.96
CA VAL A 15 32.17 -9.03 40.75
C VAL A 15 30.92 -9.39 39.99
N TYR A 16 29.77 -9.23 40.62
CA TYR A 16 28.46 -9.33 40.00
C TYR A 16 27.95 -7.90 39.77
N ALA A 17 27.76 -7.53 38.50
CA ALA A 17 27.14 -6.28 38.15
C ALA A 17 25.79 -6.58 37.44
N SER A 18 24.70 -6.12 38.01
CA SER A 18 23.38 -6.19 37.38
C SER A 18 22.83 -4.75 37.22
N LEU A 19 22.20 -4.52 36.07
CA LEU A 19 21.47 -3.27 35.83
C LEU A 19 20.12 -3.41 36.52
N GLN A 20 19.92 -2.68 37.65
CA GLN A 20 18.67 -2.75 38.42
C GLN A 20 17.54 -1.90 37.84
N THR A 21 17.88 -0.76 37.24
CA THR A 21 16.90 0.16 36.64
C THR A 21 17.52 0.88 35.45
N SER A 22 16.71 1.06 34.40
CA SER A 22 17.00 1.98 33.30
C SER A 22 16.27 3.28 33.57
N GLN A 23 16.98 4.41 33.63
CA GLN A 23 16.33 5.71 33.74
C GLN A 23 15.61 6.03 32.43
N PRO A 24 14.35 6.48 32.49
CA PRO A 24 13.64 6.91 31.28
C PRO A 24 14.31 8.16 30.69
N VAL A 25 14.30 8.25 29.36
CA VAL A 25 14.70 9.44 28.63
C VAL A 25 13.47 10.17 28.15
N ARG A 26 13.55 11.50 28.06
CA ARG A 26 12.49 12.35 27.54
C ARG A 26 12.86 12.78 26.14
N VAL A 27 11.96 12.49 25.18
CA VAL A 27 12.13 12.77 23.76
C VAL A 27 11.01 13.69 23.30
N PHE A 28 11.35 14.75 22.63
CA PHE A 28 10.37 15.62 21.99
C PHE A 28 9.90 14.99 20.69
N VAL A 29 8.59 14.93 20.48
CA VAL A 29 7.98 14.56 19.20
C VAL A 29 7.24 15.76 18.65
N THR A 30 7.58 16.19 17.44
CA THR A 30 7.08 17.44 16.87
C THR A 30 6.89 17.35 15.36
N GLY A 31 6.37 18.43 14.78
CA GLY A 31 6.02 18.49 13.35
C GLY A 31 4.61 17.96 13.11
N ASN A 32 4.41 17.25 12.00
CA ASN A 32 3.09 16.76 11.60
C ASN A 32 2.74 15.41 12.24
N VAL A 33 2.55 15.44 13.55
CA VAL A 33 2.01 14.35 14.39
C VAL A 33 0.70 14.80 15.01
N ILE A 34 -0.13 13.85 15.45
CA ILE A 34 -1.46 14.16 16.01
C ILE A 34 -1.33 14.96 17.32
N ARG A 35 -0.37 14.61 18.19
CA ARG A 35 -0.15 15.26 19.48
C ARG A 35 1.32 15.56 19.68
N PRO A 36 1.82 16.72 19.20
CA PRO A 36 3.18 17.15 19.50
C PRO A 36 3.40 17.34 21.01
N GLY A 37 4.56 16.91 21.51
CA GLY A 37 4.83 17.01 22.94
C GLY A 37 6.14 16.36 23.37
N LEU A 38 6.33 16.32 24.71
CA LEU A 38 7.46 15.66 25.36
C LEU A 38 6.98 14.30 25.90
N TYR A 39 7.66 13.24 25.52
CA TYR A 39 7.31 11.87 25.86
C TYR A 39 8.45 11.17 26.59
N SER A 40 8.12 10.48 27.67
CA SER A 40 9.08 9.66 28.43
C SER A 40 9.03 8.21 27.95
N GLY A 41 10.18 7.57 27.89
CA GLY A 41 10.33 6.17 27.54
C GLY A 41 11.74 5.65 27.75
N LEU A 42 12.01 4.42 27.36
CA LEU A 42 13.33 3.84 27.48
C LEU A 42 14.24 4.29 26.34
N ALA A 43 15.51 4.47 26.63
CA ALA A 43 16.53 4.82 25.63
C ALA A 43 16.67 3.77 24.51
N SER A 44 16.27 2.53 24.78
CA SER A 44 16.30 1.40 23.82
C SER A 44 15.02 1.25 23.00
N GLU A 45 13.98 2.03 23.27
CA GLU A 45 12.76 1.99 22.48
C GLU A 45 12.97 2.58 21.09
N SER A 46 12.23 2.06 20.12
CA SER A 46 12.26 2.59 18.75
C SER A 46 11.55 3.93 18.65
N ILE A 47 11.85 4.70 17.61
CA ILE A 47 11.12 5.95 17.33
C ILE A 47 9.62 5.71 17.11
N LEU A 48 9.22 4.49 16.63
CA LEU A 48 7.81 4.15 16.43
C LEU A 48 7.04 4.20 17.76
N ALA A 49 7.62 3.75 18.86
CA ALA A 49 6.97 3.81 20.17
C ALA A 49 6.70 5.26 20.61
N TYR A 50 7.58 6.18 20.31
CA TYR A 50 7.39 7.60 20.60
C TYR A 50 6.38 8.25 19.65
N LEU A 51 6.39 7.88 18.36
CA LEU A 51 5.37 8.33 17.41
C LEU A 51 3.98 7.82 17.79
N ASP A 52 3.86 6.57 18.25
CA ASP A 52 2.59 6.01 18.73
C ASP A 52 2.05 6.77 19.94
N ARG A 53 2.89 7.08 20.94
CA ARG A 53 2.51 7.92 22.08
C ARG A 53 2.04 9.32 21.64
N ALA A 54 2.61 9.84 20.57
CA ALA A 54 2.18 11.11 19.95
C ALA A 54 0.90 10.97 19.12
N GLY A 55 0.24 9.81 19.14
CA GLY A 55 -0.97 9.52 18.39
C GLY A 55 -0.73 9.19 16.92
N GLY A 56 0.52 8.99 16.52
CA GLY A 56 0.92 8.72 15.15
C GLY A 56 1.20 9.97 14.33
N ILE A 57 1.55 9.73 13.07
CA ILE A 57 1.75 10.76 12.05
C ILE A 57 0.40 11.31 11.62
N ASP A 58 0.30 12.62 11.40
CA ASP A 58 -0.91 13.24 10.84
C ASP A 58 -1.16 12.68 9.42
N PRO A 59 -2.27 11.97 9.19
CA PRO A 59 -2.50 11.27 7.93
C PRO A 59 -2.70 12.21 6.73
N LEU A 60 -3.01 13.49 6.98
CA LEU A 60 -3.23 14.47 5.93
C LEU A 60 -1.97 15.26 5.58
N ARG A 61 -1.10 15.53 6.55
CA ARG A 61 0.03 16.46 6.42
C ARG A 61 1.39 15.85 6.68
N GLY A 62 1.44 14.76 7.45
CA GLY A 62 2.70 14.16 7.89
C GLY A 62 3.34 13.29 6.81
N SER A 63 4.67 13.37 6.73
CA SER A 63 5.48 12.57 5.84
C SER A 63 5.83 11.24 6.50
N TYR A 64 5.61 10.14 5.77
CA TYR A 64 6.12 8.81 6.11
C TYR A 64 7.55 8.57 5.57
N LEU A 65 8.00 9.43 4.65
CA LEU A 65 9.35 9.36 4.05
C LEU A 65 10.38 10.21 4.78
N ASP A 66 9.95 11.28 5.46
CA ASP A 66 10.85 12.28 6.01
C ASP A 66 10.60 12.51 7.50
N ILE A 67 11.11 11.57 8.29
CA ILE A 67 11.14 11.65 9.74
C ILE A 67 12.59 11.77 10.17
N ALA A 68 12.92 12.79 10.93
CA ALA A 68 14.28 13.04 11.39
C ALA A 68 14.40 12.92 12.90
N LEU A 69 15.44 12.22 13.35
CA LEU A 69 15.92 12.29 14.72
C LEU A 69 16.98 13.38 14.80
N LYS A 70 16.75 14.38 15.64
CA LYS A 70 17.69 15.47 15.90
C LYS A 70 18.25 15.38 17.31
N ARG A 71 19.54 15.68 17.43
CA ARG A 71 20.25 15.82 18.69
C ARG A 71 21.15 17.05 18.60
N ASN A 72 21.07 17.94 19.59
CA ASN A 72 21.82 19.21 19.57
C ASN A 72 21.63 19.99 18.26
N ASN A 73 20.39 20.04 17.78
CA ASN A 73 19.98 20.68 16.52
C ASN A 73 20.54 20.07 15.21
N GLN A 74 21.29 18.97 15.28
CA GLN A 74 21.81 18.25 14.11
C GLN A 74 20.97 17.00 13.83
N ILE A 75 20.81 16.64 12.56
CA ILE A 75 20.16 15.40 12.16
C ILE A 75 21.12 14.25 12.44
N VAL A 76 20.71 13.35 13.31
CA VAL A 76 21.46 12.13 13.66
C VAL A 76 21.07 10.97 12.76
N GLU A 77 19.78 10.89 12.40
CA GLU A 77 19.22 9.83 11.57
C GLU A 77 17.98 10.34 10.83
N SER A 78 17.74 9.78 9.66
CA SER A 78 16.49 10.00 8.90
C SER A 78 15.81 8.65 8.66
N PHE A 79 14.50 8.61 8.86
CA PHE A 79 13.71 7.39 8.78
C PHE A 79 12.74 7.49 7.62
N ASN A 80 12.63 6.38 6.90
CA ASN A 80 11.63 6.15 5.87
C ASN A 80 10.74 4.99 6.34
N LEU A 81 9.50 5.27 6.74
CA LEU A 81 8.58 4.25 7.24
C LEU A 81 8.05 3.31 6.14
N TYR A 82 8.13 3.67 4.87
CA TYR A 82 7.81 2.70 3.80
C TYR A 82 8.79 1.52 3.80
N ASN A 83 10.07 1.74 4.14
CA ASN A 83 11.01 0.62 4.31
C ASN A 83 10.57 -0.32 5.44
N PHE A 84 10.05 0.23 6.53
CA PHE A 84 9.50 -0.58 7.60
C PHE A 84 8.22 -1.32 7.18
N LEU A 85 7.27 -0.61 6.55
CA LEU A 85 5.98 -1.18 6.14
C LEU A 85 6.14 -2.26 5.07
N LEU A 86 7.06 -2.08 4.11
CA LEU A 86 7.21 -2.98 2.97
C LEU A 86 8.25 -4.09 3.20
N LYS A 87 9.30 -3.81 4.01
CA LYS A 87 10.44 -4.71 4.18
C LYS A 87 10.72 -5.10 5.62
N GLY A 88 10.02 -4.50 6.60
CA GLY A 88 10.31 -4.68 8.03
C GLY A 88 11.63 -4.03 8.49
N GLU A 89 12.22 -3.16 7.69
CA GLU A 89 13.51 -2.51 7.97
C GLU A 89 13.30 -1.21 8.76
N LEU A 90 13.77 -1.18 9.99
CA LEU A 90 13.77 0.03 10.83
C LEU A 90 15.15 0.19 11.47
N PRO A 91 15.87 1.28 11.21
CA PRO A 91 17.10 1.57 11.91
C PRO A 91 16.83 1.77 13.42
N LEU A 92 17.44 0.94 14.26
CA LEU A 92 17.34 1.07 15.70
C LEU A 92 18.48 1.96 16.19
N ARG A 93 18.10 3.11 16.76
CA ARG A 93 19.04 4.06 17.37
C ARG A 93 18.71 4.23 18.84
N GLN A 94 19.73 4.22 19.67
CA GLN A 94 19.58 4.58 21.07
C GLN A 94 19.20 6.06 21.18
N LEU A 95 18.12 6.32 21.89
CA LEU A 95 17.62 7.66 22.16
C LEU A 95 18.26 8.22 23.43
N TYR A 96 18.39 9.53 23.50
CA TYR A 96 18.99 10.25 24.63
C TYR A 96 18.03 11.33 25.13
N GLU A 97 18.27 11.77 26.33
CA GLU A 97 17.55 12.89 26.95
C GLU A 97 17.65 14.13 26.07
N GLY A 98 16.50 14.71 25.73
CA GLY A 98 16.40 15.91 24.91
C GLY A 98 16.49 15.68 23.39
N ASP A 99 16.51 14.42 22.93
CA ASP A 99 16.38 14.14 21.50
C ASP A 99 15.03 14.64 20.95
N VAL A 100 14.99 15.00 19.68
CA VAL A 100 13.81 15.51 19.00
C VAL A 100 13.49 14.68 17.78
N VAL A 101 12.34 14.04 17.77
CA VAL A 101 11.77 13.37 16.59
C VAL A 101 10.90 14.38 15.85
N VAL A 102 11.23 14.65 14.60
CA VAL A 102 10.52 15.64 13.76
C VAL A 102 9.89 14.94 12.57
N VAL A 103 8.58 14.97 12.47
CA VAL A 103 7.84 14.54 11.27
C VAL A 103 7.64 15.73 10.36
N ARG A 104 8.25 15.71 9.18
CA ARG A 104 8.13 16.80 8.21
C ARG A 104 6.81 16.76 7.46
N SER A 105 6.52 17.85 6.74
CA SER A 105 5.35 17.90 5.87
C SER A 105 5.54 17.01 4.66
N ARG A 106 4.48 16.30 4.29
CA ARG A 106 4.39 15.54 3.05
C ARG A 106 4.40 16.50 1.86
N GLN A 107 5.16 16.16 0.83
CA GLN A 107 5.33 17.04 -0.32
C GLN A 107 4.62 16.50 -1.57
N SER A 108 5.15 15.45 -2.16
CA SER A 108 4.63 14.90 -3.42
C SER A 108 3.78 13.68 -3.14
N VAL A 109 2.52 13.71 -3.59
CA VAL A 109 1.53 12.66 -3.32
C VAL A 109 0.85 12.26 -4.61
N ILE A 110 0.66 10.97 -4.80
CA ILE A 110 -0.17 10.38 -5.84
C ILE A 110 -1.24 9.55 -5.16
N ASN A 111 -2.49 9.71 -5.59
CA ASN A 111 -3.62 9.00 -5.04
C ASN A 111 -3.89 7.73 -5.85
N PHE A 112 -3.93 6.56 -5.19
CA PHE A 112 -4.24 5.28 -5.81
C PHE A 112 -5.55 4.72 -5.30
N THR A 113 -6.39 4.27 -6.24
CA THR A 113 -7.71 3.68 -5.96
C THR A 113 -7.97 2.47 -6.84
N GLY A 114 -9.05 1.76 -6.58
CA GLY A 114 -9.52 0.64 -7.40
C GLY A 114 -8.88 -0.70 -7.02
N LEU A 115 -8.44 -1.46 -8.00
CA LEU A 115 -7.95 -2.83 -7.83
C LEU A 115 -6.50 -2.86 -7.34
N VAL A 116 -6.28 -2.41 -6.13
CA VAL A 116 -5.01 -2.43 -5.40
C VAL A 116 -5.22 -3.00 -3.99
N GLU A 117 -4.20 -3.66 -3.44
CA GLU A 117 -4.27 -4.18 -2.06
C GLU A 117 -4.35 -3.04 -1.05
N ASN A 118 -3.63 -1.94 -1.32
CA ASN A 118 -3.53 -0.79 -0.44
C ASN A 118 -3.98 0.49 -1.17
N PRO A 119 -5.29 0.80 -1.20
CA PRO A 119 -5.76 2.07 -1.76
C PRO A 119 -5.44 3.22 -0.80
N PHE A 120 -4.46 4.03 -1.14
CA PHE A 120 -4.06 5.18 -0.32
C PHE A 120 -3.24 6.21 -1.11
N GLN A 121 -2.92 7.29 -0.43
CA GLN A 121 -2.03 8.31 -0.95
C GLN A 121 -0.57 7.92 -0.73
N VAL A 122 0.14 7.63 -1.80
CA VAL A 122 1.56 7.31 -1.76
C VAL A 122 2.38 8.58 -1.88
N GLU A 123 3.33 8.74 -0.97
CA GLU A 123 4.24 9.87 -0.94
C GLU A 123 5.55 9.53 -1.64
N PHE A 124 6.09 10.49 -2.37
CA PHE A 124 7.39 10.40 -3.04
C PHE A 124 8.27 11.59 -2.70
N ARG A 125 9.60 11.40 -2.80
CA ARG A 125 10.58 12.48 -2.57
C ARG A 125 10.74 13.40 -3.77
N THR A 126 10.39 12.90 -4.95
CA THR A 126 10.49 13.61 -6.22
C THR A 126 9.10 14.05 -6.68
N THR A 127 9.04 15.04 -7.55
CA THR A 127 7.78 15.48 -8.17
C THR A 127 7.29 14.51 -9.25
N GLU A 128 8.19 13.63 -9.70
CA GLU A 128 7.95 12.63 -10.74
C GLU A 128 8.33 11.25 -10.20
N VAL A 129 7.55 10.23 -10.54
CA VAL A 129 7.84 8.85 -10.19
C VAL A 129 7.47 7.93 -11.34
N ASN A 130 8.28 6.89 -11.56
CA ASN A 130 7.96 5.86 -12.53
C ASN A 130 6.79 5.02 -12.02
N LEU A 131 5.84 4.69 -12.92
CA LEU A 131 4.69 3.85 -12.59
C LEU A 131 5.11 2.53 -11.92
N ARG A 132 6.23 1.93 -12.33
CA ARG A 132 6.75 0.67 -11.76
C ARG A 132 7.00 0.80 -10.25
N ASP A 133 7.67 1.87 -9.83
CA ASP A 133 8.02 2.09 -8.42
C ASP A 133 6.77 2.36 -7.59
N ALA A 134 5.82 3.11 -8.16
CA ALA A 134 4.55 3.37 -7.52
C ALA A 134 3.71 2.08 -7.32
N LEU A 135 3.64 1.23 -8.35
CA LEU A 135 2.88 -0.04 -8.27
C LEU A 135 3.50 -1.06 -7.32
N GLN A 136 4.82 -1.01 -7.06
CA GLN A 136 5.44 -1.86 -6.02
C GLN A 136 4.91 -1.55 -4.61
N ILE A 137 4.52 -0.30 -4.37
CA ILE A 137 3.99 0.14 -3.06
C ILE A 137 2.52 -0.26 -2.91
N VAL A 138 1.69 0.01 -3.93
CA VAL A 138 0.23 -0.18 -3.84
C VAL A 138 -0.23 -1.59 -4.16
N GLN A 139 0.61 -2.40 -4.80
CA GLN A 139 0.38 -3.80 -5.13
C GLN A 139 -0.95 -4.04 -5.86
N PRO A 140 -0.96 -3.94 -7.20
CA PRO A 140 -2.17 -4.21 -7.98
C PRO A 140 -2.68 -5.64 -7.77
N LEU A 141 -3.99 -5.80 -7.68
CA LEU A 141 -4.62 -7.12 -7.61
C LEU A 141 -4.40 -7.91 -8.91
N PRO A 142 -4.39 -9.26 -8.85
CA PRO A 142 -4.10 -10.10 -10.02
C PRO A 142 -5.03 -9.89 -11.23
N ASN A 143 -6.25 -9.39 -10.98
CA ASN A 143 -7.24 -9.09 -12.02
C ASN A 143 -7.13 -7.66 -12.57
N ALA A 144 -6.18 -6.86 -12.09
CA ALA A 144 -5.92 -5.53 -12.63
C ALA A 144 -5.27 -5.63 -14.02
N THR A 145 -5.82 -4.92 -14.99
CA THR A 145 -5.33 -4.94 -16.37
C THR A 145 -4.99 -3.56 -16.90
N HIS A 146 -5.68 -2.52 -16.39
CA HIS A 146 -5.56 -1.14 -16.88
C HIS A 146 -5.43 -0.16 -15.73
N ILE A 147 -4.92 1.01 -16.04
CA ILE A 147 -4.90 2.18 -15.17
C ILE A 147 -5.54 3.37 -15.90
N ALA A 148 -6.32 4.13 -15.16
CA ALA A 148 -6.78 5.45 -15.56
C ALA A 148 -6.00 6.47 -14.74
N VAL A 149 -5.22 7.32 -15.41
CA VAL A 149 -4.43 8.39 -14.78
C VAL A 149 -5.17 9.71 -15.01
N GLU A 150 -5.65 10.29 -13.94
CA GLU A 150 -6.27 11.61 -13.94
C GLU A 150 -5.23 12.64 -13.53
N ARG A 151 -4.95 13.58 -14.42
CA ARG A 151 -4.02 14.69 -14.23
C ARG A 151 -4.76 16.00 -14.09
N ASN A 152 -4.46 16.73 -13.05
CA ASN A 152 -4.96 18.08 -12.86
C ASN A 152 -3.93 19.09 -13.39
N GLN A 153 -3.97 19.39 -14.68
CA GLN A 153 -3.13 20.40 -15.28
C GLN A 153 -3.88 21.74 -15.35
N GLY A 154 -3.84 22.49 -14.26
CA GLY A 154 -4.52 23.80 -14.17
C GLY A 154 -6.05 23.67 -14.15
N LEU A 155 -6.73 24.32 -15.12
CA LEU A 155 -8.20 24.31 -15.23
C LEU A 155 -8.77 23.09 -15.97
N VAL A 156 -7.90 22.26 -16.59
CA VAL A 156 -8.32 21.14 -17.42
C VAL A 156 -7.96 19.82 -16.73
N LYS A 157 -8.96 18.98 -16.54
CA LYS A 157 -8.83 17.60 -16.11
C LYS A 157 -8.54 16.73 -17.32
N GLN A 158 -7.38 16.09 -17.37
CA GLN A 158 -7.04 15.14 -18.42
C GLN A 158 -7.04 13.74 -17.85
N VAL A 159 -7.73 12.80 -18.50
CA VAL A 159 -7.74 11.39 -18.13
C VAL A 159 -7.09 10.57 -19.23
N GLU A 160 -6.03 9.87 -18.86
CA GLU A 160 -5.32 8.94 -19.75
C GLU A 160 -5.63 7.50 -19.33
N TYR A 161 -5.91 6.63 -20.28
CA TYR A 161 -6.20 5.22 -20.03
C TYR A 161 -5.14 4.33 -20.68
N HIS A 162 -4.47 3.51 -19.87
CA HIS A 162 -3.35 2.70 -20.28
C HIS A 162 -3.52 1.23 -19.86
N ASP A 163 -3.12 0.29 -20.73
CA ASP A 163 -2.84 -1.08 -20.33
C ASP A 163 -1.61 -1.11 -19.43
N ILE A 164 -1.69 -1.77 -18.27
CA ILE A 164 -0.62 -1.77 -17.28
C ILE A 164 0.71 -2.29 -17.85
N LYS A 165 0.69 -3.38 -18.63
CA LYS A 165 1.92 -3.96 -19.20
C LYS A 165 2.56 -3.00 -20.18
N SER A 166 1.75 -2.39 -21.04
CA SER A 166 2.21 -1.40 -22.01
C SER A 166 2.76 -0.14 -21.31
N ALA A 167 2.07 0.35 -20.31
CA ALA A 167 2.50 1.50 -19.52
C ALA A 167 3.83 1.25 -18.79
N LEU A 168 4.02 0.04 -18.23
CA LEU A 168 5.27 -0.36 -17.59
C LEU A 168 6.43 -0.48 -18.58
N ASN A 169 6.17 -1.00 -19.79
CA ASN A 169 7.20 -1.12 -20.83
C ASN A 169 7.61 0.23 -21.39
N ASN A 170 6.66 1.16 -21.51
CA ASN A 170 6.90 2.51 -22.02
C ASN A 170 7.44 3.47 -20.94
N GLY A 171 7.60 3.00 -19.70
CA GLY A 171 8.15 3.81 -18.61
C GLY A 171 7.24 5.00 -18.25
N LEU A 172 5.92 4.78 -18.17
CA LEU A 172 4.98 5.86 -17.83
C LEU A 172 5.40 6.54 -16.53
N VAL A 173 5.46 7.87 -16.59
CA VAL A 173 5.79 8.74 -15.46
C VAL A 173 4.50 9.33 -14.88
N LEU A 174 4.38 9.27 -13.57
CA LEU A 174 3.32 9.90 -12.78
C LEU A 174 3.87 11.15 -12.11
N TYR A 175 3.02 12.14 -11.92
CA TYR A 175 3.38 13.44 -11.31
C TYR A 175 2.67 13.63 -9.97
N ALA A 176 3.26 14.47 -9.13
CA ALA A 176 2.62 14.87 -7.87
C ALA A 176 1.24 15.48 -8.13
N GLY A 177 0.24 14.99 -7.42
CA GLY A 177 -1.16 15.39 -7.60
C GLY A 177 -1.97 14.53 -8.57
N ASP A 178 -1.34 13.58 -9.27
CA ASP A 178 -2.06 12.62 -10.10
C ASP A 178 -2.96 11.72 -9.25
N SER A 179 -4.12 11.35 -9.82
CA SER A 179 -4.98 10.30 -9.29
C SER A 179 -4.97 9.11 -10.24
N VAL A 180 -4.56 7.94 -9.73
CA VAL A 180 -4.45 6.70 -10.50
C VAL A 180 -5.52 5.73 -10.04
N SER A 181 -6.43 5.36 -10.93
CA SER A 181 -7.42 4.32 -10.68
C SER A 181 -7.01 3.04 -11.41
N VAL A 182 -6.77 1.99 -10.63
CA VAL A 182 -6.42 0.66 -11.17
C VAL A 182 -7.69 -0.12 -11.41
N VAL A 183 -7.89 -0.57 -12.64
CA VAL A 183 -9.14 -1.20 -13.08
C VAL A 183 -8.90 -2.48 -13.87
N SER A 184 -9.96 -3.27 -14.01
CA SER A 184 -9.96 -4.42 -14.92
C SER A 184 -10.69 -4.05 -16.21
N ASP A 185 -10.03 -4.30 -17.34
CA ASP A 185 -10.74 -4.23 -18.62
C ASP A 185 -11.60 -5.48 -18.76
N LYS A 186 -12.91 -5.28 -18.71
CA LYS A 186 -13.88 -6.35 -18.87
C LYS A 186 -13.80 -7.03 -20.24
N SER A 187 -13.25 -6.34 -21.26
CA SER A 187 -13.10 -6.91 -22.60
C SER A 187 -12.12 -8.08 -22.65
N ARG A 188 -11.22 -8.22 -21.67
CA ARG A 188 -10.27 -9.34 -21.54
C ARG A 188 -10.73 -10.44 -20.58
N GLY A 189 -11.87 -10.24 -19.96
CA GLY A 189 -12.45 -11.22 -19.05
C GLY A 189 -13.19 -12.33 -19.75
N THR A 190 -13.72 -13.23 -18.95
CA THR A 190 -14.63 -14.30 -19.41
C THR A 190 -16.00 -14.11 -18.80
N ILE A 191 -17.01 -14.62 -19.45
CA ILE A 191 -18.38 -14.69 -18.96
C ILE A 191 -18.76 -16.16 -18.72
N GLY A 192 -19.38 -16.42 -17.57
CA GLY A 192 -20.03 -17.69 -17.30
C GLY A 192 -21.44 -17.68 -17.90
N ILE A 193 -21.79 -18.69 -18.62
CA ILE A 193 -23.12 -18.86 -19.23
C ILE A 193 -23.71 -20.16 -18.72
N LEU A 194 -24.92 -20.07 -18.16
CA LEU A 194 -25.73 -21.23 -17.83
C LEU A 194 -26.70 -21.49 -18.97
N VAL A 195 -26.73 -22.72 -19.45
CA VAL A 195 -27.66 -23.18 -20.47
C VAL A 195 -28.69 -24.10 -19.81
N GLU A 196 -29.95 -23.74 -19.95
CA GLU A 196 -31.07 -24.49 -19.41
C GLU A 196 -31.95 -24.99 -20.54
N GLY A 197 -32.64 -26.10 -20.34
CA GLY A 197 -33.52 -26.74 -21.30
C GLY A 197 -33.01 -28.12 -21.72
N GLU A 198 -33.66 -28.70 -22.73
CA GLU A 198 -33.34 -30.05 -23.25
C GLU A 198 -32.11 -29.98 -24.17
N HIS A 199 -30.97 -30.40 -23.68
CA HIS A 199 -29.70 -30.50 -24.43
C HIS A 199 -28.80 -31.60 -23.86
N LEU A 200 -27.91 -32.15 -24.70
CA LEU A 200 -26.96 -33.21 -24.35
C LEU A 200 -25.60 -32.64 -23.89
N GLY A 201 -25.37 -31.35 -24.10
CA GLY A 201 -24.11 -30.68 -23.78
C GLY A 201 -23.97 -30.35 -22.27
N ARG A 202 -22.95 -29.56 -21.96
CA ARG A 202 -22.72 -29.07 -20.58
C ARG A 202 -23.76 -28.03 -20.22
N ALA A 203 -24.12 -27.97 -18.94
CA ALA A 203 -25.00 -26.92 -18.44
C ALA A 203 -24.29 -25.58 -18.28
N GLN A 204 -22.94 -25.57 -18.20
CA GLN A 204 -22.17 -24.33 -18.01
C GLN A 204 -21.05 -24.23 -19.05
N TYR A 205 -20.91 -23.03 -19.59
CA TYR A 205 -19.87 -22.64 -20.54
C TYR A 205 -19.15 -21.38 -20.06
N VAL A 206 -17.88 -21.25 -20.40
CA VAL A 206 -17.07 -20.06 -20.15
C VAL A 206 -16.59 -19.55 -21.50
N LEU A 207 -17.01 -18.35 -21.86
CA LEU A 207 -16.66 -17.70 -23.12
C LEU A 207 -15.94 -16.37 -22.84
N PRO A 208 -15.16 -15.85 -23.81
CA PRO A 208 -14.59 -14.51 -23.70
C PRO A 208 -15.68 -13.44 -23.52
N TYR A 209 -15.36 -12.38 -22.78
CA TYR A 209 -16.26 -11.24 -22.65
C TYR A 209 -16.55 -10.65 -24.05
N GLY A 210 -17.80 -10.37 -24.34
CA GLY A 210 -18.21 -9.89 -25.66
C GLY A 210 -18.52 -11.00 -26.68
N ALA A 211 -18.37 -12.28 -26.28
CA ALA A 211 -18.84 -13.40 -27.10
C ALA A 211 -20.32 -13.24 -27.46
N LYS A 212 -20.64 -13.63 -28.69
CA LYS A 212 -22.01 -13.57 -29.23
C LYS A 212 -22.70 -14.92 -29.03
N LEU A 213 -24.02 -14.91 -29.13
CA LEU A 213 -24.81 -16.14 -29.08
C LEU A 213 -24.38 -17.12 -30.16
N SER A 214 -23.94 -16.63 -31.35
CA SER A 214 -23.38 -17.43 -32.42
C SER A 214 -22.14 -18.22 -32.02
N ASP A 215 -21.38 -17.76 -31.03
CA ASP A 215 -20.18 -18.43 -30.55
C ASP A 215 -20.50 -19.55 -29.55
N LEU A 216 -21.66 -19.42 -28.87
CA LEU A 216 -22.18 -20.41 -27.92
C LEU A 216 -22.93 -21.55 -28.63
N LEU A 217 -23.78 -21.24 -29.61
CA LEU A 217 -24.68 -22.21 -30.26
C LEU A 217 -23.95 -23.47 -30.79
N PRO A 218 -22.78 -23.39 -31.43
CA PRO A 218 -22.05 -24.58 -31.89
C PRO A 218 -21.54 -25.48 -30.75
N LEU A 219 -21.44 -24.95 -29.52
CA LEU A 219 -20.95 -25.68 -28.34
C LEU A 219 -22.09 -26.44 -27.64
N ILE A 220 -23.34 -26.01 -27.85
CA ILE A 220 -24.51 -26.66 -27.31
C ILE A 220 -24.86 -27.84 -28.20
N GLN A 221 -24.99 -29.03 -27.62
CA GLN A 221 -25.43 -30.21 -28.33
C GLN A 221 -26.94 -30.39 -28.11
N PRO A 222 -27.80 -30.06 -29.10
CA PRO A 222 -29.23 -30.22 -28.93
C PRO A 222 -29.60 -31.71 -28.88
N SER A 223 -30.63 -32.03 -28.10
CA SER A 223 -31.26 -33.35 -28.13
C SER A 223 -32.36 -33.41 -29.19
N GLU A 224 -32.90 -34.59 -29.47
CA GLU A 224 -34.04 -34.74 -30.37
C GLU A 224 -35.32 -34.00 -29.87
N LEU A 225 -35.39 -33.72 -28.60
CA LEU A 225 -36.48 -33.00 -27.92
C LEU A 225 -36.26 -31.49 -27.89
N SER A 226 -35.08 -31.00 -28.28
CA SER A 226 -34.77 -29.57 -28.26
C SER A 226 -35.58 -28.81 -29.29
N LYS A 227 -36.28 -27.74 -28.85
CA LYS A 227 -36.88 -26.78 -29.78
C LYS A 227 -35.89 -25.69 -30.11
N LEU A 228 -35.45 -25.64 -31.37
CA LEU A 228 -34.38 -24.71 -31.83
C LEU A 228 -34.93 -23.41 -32.42
N ASP A 229 -36.24 -23.24 -32.46
CA ASP A 229 -36.94 -22.11 -33.07
C ASP A 229 -36.87 -20.84 -32.20
N ALA A 230 -36.55 -20.98 -30.93
CA ALA A 230 -36.46 -19.83 -30.04
C ALA A 230 -35.44 -20.07 -28.93
N VAL A 231 -34.58 -19.06 -28.65
CA VAL A 231 -33.66 -19.02 -27.54
C VAL A 231 -33.95 -17.78 -26.70
N GLN A 232 -34.17 -17.96 -25.41
CA GLN A 232 -34.32 -16.85 -24.47
C GLN A 232 -33.02 -16.54 -23.79
N LEU A 233 -32.61 -15.27 -23.80
CA LEU A 233 -31.39 -14.81 -23.16
C LEU A 233 -31.73 -13.98 -21.92
N PHE A 234 -31.34 -14.46 -20.74
CA PHE A 234 -31.46 -13.74 -19.47
C PHE A 234 -30.11 -13.15 -19.08
N ARG A 235 -30.06 -11.86 -18.80
CA ARG A 235 -28.90 -11.21 -18.17
C ARG A 235 -29.18 -10.95 -16.69
N VAL A 236 -28.39 -11.57 -15.83
CA VAL A 236 -28.44 -11.26 -14.40
C VAL A 236 -27.53 -10.05 -14.16
N SER A 237 -28.11 -8.90 -13.78
CA SER A 237 -27.32 -7.77 -13.30
C SER A 237 -27.02 -7.96 -11.82
N LEU A 238 -25.79 -7.60 -11.39
CA LEU A 238 -25.35 -7.69 -9.98
C LEU A 238 -26.26 -6.93 -8.99
N THR A 239 -27.10 -6.02 -9.47
CA THR A 239 -28.06 -5.26 -8.65
C THR A 239 -29.19 -6.13 -8.10
N GLN A 240 -29.47 -7.30 -8.66
CA GLN A 240 -30.54 -8.21 -8.20
C GLN A 240 -30.08 -9.27 -7.19
N ILE A 241 -28.77 -9.44 -6.99
CA ILE A 241 -28.22 -10.43 -6.04
C ILE A 241 -28.22 -9.91 -4.60
N ALA A 242 -28.29 -8.60 -4.40
CA ALA A 242 -28.29 -7.97 -3.05
C ALA A 242 -29.66 -7.93 -2.36
N GLN A 243 -30.71 -8.51 -2.95
CA GLN A 243 -32.09 -8.49 -2.42
C GLN A 243 -32.67 -9.89 -2.13
N ARG A 244 -31.84 -10.92 -2.01
CA ARG A 244 -32.29 -12.25 -1.57
C ARG A 244 -31.55 -12.71 -0.32
#